data_af5b7f0a560b3a59d3c6b0688b558c7a
#
_entry.id   af5b7f0a560b3a59d3c6b0688b558c7a
#
_cell.length_a   1.000
_cell.length_b   1.000
_cell.length_c   1.000
_cell.angle_alpha   90.00
_cell.angle_beta   90.00
_cell.angle_gamma   90.00
#
_symmetry.space_group_name_H-M   'P 1'
#
loop_
_entity.id
_entity.type
_entity.pdbx_description
1 polymer ?
#
loop_
_entity_poly.entity_id
_entity_poly.type
_entity_poly.pdbx_seq_one_letter_code
_entity_poly.pdbx_strand_id
1 'polypeptide(L)'
;VARASDPPITTFLDIPERSVKPRERGLTHVIDRGLSVAAVDGLIETAGDSVDIVKLGWGTAVVTGNLKPKLERYAAHGVPVVLGGTLTEVAIRQGKVDGLVRWLHELGLRHVEVSDGTIELEPDVKHELIARLADEFTVLAEVGSKDAQAIMAPYVWIERIKGDLQAGAWKVIAEARESGTAGIFRADGEVRSGLIDEIAHAIDSERMIFEAPRRDQQAWLLTFFGSNCNLGNIAPDEVLSLETLRLGLRSETVGRFGLEDLRSIGQD
;
A
#
# COMPACT_ATOMS: atom_id res chain seq x y z
N VAL A 1 17.80 16.37 12.61
CA VAL A 1 18.98 15.49 12.43
C VAL A 1 18.44 14.08 12.47
N ALA A 2 18.25 13.45 11.29
CA ALA A 2 17.89 12.05 11.20
C ALA A 2 19.03 11.26 11.87
N ARG A 3 18.76 10.54 12.95
CA ARG A 3 19.62 9.47 13.40
C ARG A 3 19.52 8.39 12.31
N ALA A 4 20.63 8.11 11.64
CA ALA A 4 20.76 6.84 10.97
C ALA A 4 20.47 5.79 12.05
N SER A 5 19.39 5.03 11.89
CA SER A 5 19.11 3.90 12.77
C SER A 5 20.29 2.94 12.58
N ASP A 6 20.94 2.57 13.67
CA ASP A 6 21.91 1.49 13.63
C ASP A 6 21.18 0.27 13.02
N PRO A 7 21.76 -0.41 12.03
CA PRO A 7 21.15 -1.60 11.47
C PRO A 7 20.91 -2.60 12.61
N PRO A 8 19.80 -3.31 12.61
CA PRO A 8 19.55 -4.32 13.62
C PRO A 8 20.78 -5.25 13.70
N ILE A 9 21.27 -5.49 14.91
CA ILE A 9 22.50 -6.27 15.18
C ILE A 9 22.25 -7.74 14.84
N THR A 10 22.24 -8.07 13.56
CA THR A 10 22.09 -9.47 13.08
C THR A 10 23.23 -9.80 12.13
N THR A 11 24.45 -9.74 12.66
CA THR A 11 25.67 -10.08 11.87
C THR A 11 25.89 -11.59 11.70
N PHE A 12 25.01 -12.43 12.28
CA PHE A 12 25.13 -13.89 12.24
C PHE A 12 24.05 -14.57 11.37
N LEU A 13 23.11 -13.81 10.82
CA LEU A 13 22.05 -14.33 9.95
C LEU A 13 22.25 -13.83 8.53
N ASP A 14 22.16 -14.74 7.57
CA ASP A 14 21.96 -14.38 6.17
C ASP A 14 20.48 -14.08 5.96
N ILE A 15 20.18 -12.82 5.67
CA ILE A 15 18.81 -12.35 5.44
C ILE A 15 18.68 -11.74 4.03
N PRO A 16 17.50 -11.82 3.40
CA PRO A 16 17.27 -11.21 2.09
C PRO A 16 17.58 -9.72 2.09
N GLU A 17 18.17 -9.25 1.00
CA GLU A 17 18.40 -7.82 0.82
C GLU A 17 17.07 -7.06 0.70
N ARG A 18 16.92 -6.01 1.50
CA ARG A 18 15.81 -5.09 1.46
C ARG A 18 16.21 -3.79 0.77
N SER A 19 15.31 -3.27 -0.06
CA SER A 19 15.45 -1.92 -0.61
C SER A 19 15.56 -0.88 0.51
N VAL A 20 16.40 0.15 0.30
CA VAL A 20 16.67 1.22 1.27
C VAL A 20 15.77 2.42 0.98
N LYS A 21 15.33 3.14 2.03
CA LYS A 21 14.55 4.38 1.90
C LYS A 21 15.36 5.52 1.25
N PRO A 22 14.72 6.33 0.41
CA PRO A 22 13.33 6.25 -0.06
C PRO A 22 13.14 5.08 -1.03
N ARG A 23 12.13 4.25 -0.78
CA ARG A 23 11.91 3.02 -1.55
C ARG A 23 11.02 3.26 -2.77
N GLU A 24 11.38 2.63 -3.90
CA GLU A 24 10.52 2.50 -5.07
C GLU A 24 9.84 1.12 -5.14
N ARG A 25 10.42 0.12 -4.47
CA ARG A 25 9.91 -1.25 -4.35
C ARG A 25 10.04 -1.75 -2.93
N GLY A 26 9.25 -2.73 -2.56
CA GLY A 26 9.21 -3.25 -1.19
C GLY A 26 8.50 -2.29 -0.24
N LEU A 27 7.60 -1.46 -0.76
CA LEU A 27 6.86 -0.48 0.02
C LEU A 27 5.95 -1.16 1.03
N THR A 28 5.88 -0.59 2.22
CA THR A 28 4.86 -0.85 3.22
C THR A 28 3.95 0.36 3.33
N HIS A 29 2.75 0.23 2.76
CA HIS A 29 1.70 1.25 2.78
C HIS A 29 0.75 0.95 3.94
N VAL A 30 0.86 1.75 5.01
CA VAL A 30 0.16 1.55 6.28
C VAL A 30 -1.18 2.24 6.27
N ILE A 31 -2.22 1.61 6.80
CA ILE A 31 -3.54 2.24 7.00
C ILE A 31 -3.69 2.75 8.45
N ASP A 32 -3.67 4.08 8.64
CA ASP A 32 -4.00 4.73 9.90
C ASP A 32 -5.52 4.95 9.97
N ARG A 33 -6.17 4.23 10.87
CA ARG A 33 -7.62 4.29 11.10
C ARG A 33 -8.03 5.17 12.29
N GLY A 34 -7.08 5.95 12.82
CA GLY A 34 -7.35 6.85 13.95
C GLY A 34 -6.29 6.83 15.03
N LEU A 35 -5.02 6.61 14.69
CA LEU A 35 -3.92 6.72 15.65
C LEU A 35 -3.92 8.10 16.31
N SER A 36 -3.63 8.14 17.61
CA SER A 36 -3.30 9.38 18.30
C SER A 36 -1.90 9.86 17.91
N VAL A 37 -1.57 11.11 18.16
CA VAL A 37 -0.22 11.65 17.92
C VAL A 37 0.84 10.82 18.64
N ALA A 38 0.60 10.46 19.91
CA ALA A 38 1.51 9.62 20.68
C ALA A 38 1.68 8.19 20.09
N ALA A 39 0.60 7.62 19.50
CA ALA A 39 0.67 6.34 18.85
C ALA A 39 1.46 6.42 17.53
N VAL A 40 1.38 7.54 16.81
CA VAL A 40 2.24 7.80 15.64
C VAL A 40 3.71 7.87 16.06
N ASP A 41 4.03 8.60 17.13
CA ASP A 41 5.40 8.68 17.65
C ASP A 41 5.92 7.26 18.00
N GLY A 42 5.13 6.44 18.69
CA GLY A 42 5.50 5.06 19.01
C GLY A 42 5.67 4.15 17.80
N LEU A 43 4.81 4.27 16.80
CA LEU A 43 4.95 3.54 15.53
C LEU A 43 6.27 3.90 14.83
N ILE A 44 6.56 5.19 14.71
CA ILE A 44 7.76 5.67 14.01
C ILE A 44 9.02 5.32 14.80
N GLU A 45 9.02 5.45 16.13
CA GLU A 45 10.15 5.04 16.98
C GLU A 45 10.50 3.57 16.79
N THR A 46 9.45 2.71 16.68
CA THR A 46 9.63 1.25 16.66
C THR A 46 9.83 0.69 15.26
N ALA A 47 9.13 1.21 14.26
CA ALA A 47 9.02 0.62 12.94
C ALA A 47 9.16 1.64 11.79
N GLY A 48 9.62 2.85 12.07
CA GLY A 48 9.65 3.94 11.10
C GLY A 48 10.42 3.61 9.81
N ASP A 49 11.50 2.86 9.91
CA ASP A 49 12.30 2.43 8.75
C ASP A 49 11.53 1.47 7.82
N SER A 50 10.49 0.83 8.33
CA SER A 50 9.64 -0.10 7.58
C SER A 50 8.30 0.51 7.15
N VAL A 51 8.02 1.79 7.46
CA VAL A 51 6.82 2.51 7.02
C VAL A 51 7.17 3.43 5.86
N ASP A 52 6.61 3.23 4.68
CA ASP A 52 6.94 4.03 3.49
C ASP A 52 5.88 5.06 3.13
N ILE A 53 4.62 4.73 3.28
CA ILE A 53 3.47 5.60 3.03
C ILE A 53 2.42 5.34 4.11
N VAL A 54 1.72 6.37 4.55
CA VAL A 54 0.58 6.22 5.45
C VAL A 54 -0.68 6.73 4.78
N LYS A 55 -1.70 5.87 4.69
CA LYS A 55 -3.05 6.22 4.28
C LYS A 55 -3.91 6.53 5.51
N LEU A 56 -4.45 7.75 5.60
CA LEU A 56 -5.54 8.01 6.54
C LEU A 56 -6.81 7.38 5.98
N GLY A 57 -7.20 6.26 6.57
CA GLY A 57 -8.27 5.39 6.05
C GLY A 57 -9.59 6.12 5.88
N TRP A 58 -10.26 5.88 4.78
CA TRP A 58 -11.58 6.44 4.45
C TRP A 58 -11.62 7.97 4.53
N GLY A 59 -12.57 8.51 5.30
CA GLY A 59 -12.70 9.94 5.61
C GLY A 59 -12.24 10.31 7.01
N THR A 60 -11.38 9.50 7.67
CA THR A 60 -10.95 9.78 9.06
C THR A 60 -10.28 11.13 9.20
N ALA A 61 -9.60 11.63 8.17
CA ALA A 61 -9.03 12.98 8.17
C ALA A 61 -10.05 14.09 8.48
N VAL A 62 -11.30 13.92 8.05
CA VAL A 62 -12.38 14.92 8.25
C VAL A 62 -12.82 14.99 9.72
N VAL A 63 -12.74 13.86 10.43
CA VAL A 63 -13.23 13.73 11.81
C VAL A 63 -12.10 13.70 12.86
N THR A 64 -10.86 13.79 12.43
CA THR A 64 -9.69 13.79 13.33
C THR A 64 -9.45 15.17 13.94
N GLY A 65 -9.63 15.32 15.25
CA GLY A 65 -9.46 16.59 15.95
C GLY A 65 -8.03 17.15 15.94
N ASN A 66 -7.02 16.26 15.90
CA ASN A 66 -5.59 16.61 15.92
C ASN A 66 -4.91 16.31 14.59
N LEU A 67 -5.56 16.60 13.46
CA LEU A 67 -5.06 16.23 12.13
C LEU A 67 -3.69 16.86 11.83
N LYS A 68 -3.55 18.18 11.96
CA LYS A 68 -2.29 18.89 11.64
C LYS A 68 -1.11 18.39 12.48
N PRO A 69 -1.18 18.31 13.82
CA PRO A 69 -0.11 17.71 14.63
C PRO A 69 0.25 16.28 14.21
N LYS A 70 -0.73 15.46 13.83
CA LYS A 70 -0.49 14.09 13.32
C LYS A 70 0.30 14.11 12.01
N LEU A 71 -0.10 14.96 11.05
CA LEU A 71 0.58 15.09 9.77
C LEU A 71 2.01 15.61 9.94
N GLU A 72 2.22 16.56 10.84
CA GLU A 72 3.54 17.09 11.18
C GLU A 72 4.47 16.00 11.72
N ARG A 73 3.94 15.05 12.51
CA ARG A 73 4.75 13.91 12.99
C ARG A 73 5.21 13.00 11.86
N TYR A 74 4.31 12.61 10.97
CA TYR A 74 4.69 11.82 9.81
C TYR A 74 5.69 12.56 8.91
N ALA A 75 5.44 13.84 8.64
CA ALA A 75 6.34 14.67 7.83
C ALA A 75 7.73 14.84 8.44
N ALA A 76 7.84 15.02 9.77
CA ALA A 76 9.11 15.14 10.49
C ALA A 76 9.99 13.89 10.33
N HIS A 77 9.41 12.75 10.04
CA HIS A 77 10.10 11.48 9.80
C HIS A 77 10.19 11.11 8.32
N GLY A 78 9.82 12.04 7.42
CA GLY A 78 9.89 11.80 5.97
C GLY A 78 8.90 10.74 5.47
N VAL A 79 7.80 10.49 6.22
CA VAL A 79 6.76 9.56 5.82
C VAL A 79 5.65 10.30 5.10
N PRO A 80 5.45 10.09 3.80
CA PRO A 80 4.35 10.67 3.06
C PRO A 80 3.00 10.18 3.60
N VAL A 81 2.02 11.09 3.61
CA VAL A 81 0.64 10.76 3.97
C VAL A 81 -0.27 10.98 2.78
N VAL A 82 -1.21 10.07 2.59
CA VAL A 82 -2.29 10.14 1.61
C VAL A 82 -3.64 10.02 2.31
N LEU A 83 -4.63 10.77 1.82
CA LEU A 83 -6.02 10.59 2.25
C LEU A 83 -6.63 9.43 1.45
N GLY A 84 -7.34 8.52 2.12
CA GLY A 84 -7.92 7.34 1.46
C GLY A 84 -8.91 7.71 0.36
N GLY A 85 -8.92 6.94 -0.72
CA GLY A 85 -9.66 7.19 -1.95
C GLY A 85 -11.17 7.38 -1.78
N THR A 86 -11.78 6.76 -0.77
CA THR A 86 -13.20 6.99 -0.45
C THR A 86 -13.53 8.48 -0.23
N LEU A 87 -12.59 9.27 0.33
CA LEU A 87 -12.79 10.71 0.48
C LEU A 87 -12.79 11.42 -0.88
N THR A 88 -11.93 11.00 -1.79
CA THR A 88 -11.91 11.49 -3.17
C THR A 88 -13.22 11.15 -3.89
N GLU A 89 -13.73 9.93 -3.72
CA GLU A 89 -15.02 9.52 -4.27
C GLU A 89 -16.17 10.38 -3.74
N VAL A 90 -16.17 10.71 -2.44
CA VAL A 90 -17.17 11.62 -1.85
C VAL A 90 -17.05 13.02 -2.45
N ALA A 91 -15.83 13.53 -2.65
CA ALA A 91 -15.62 14.83 -3.29
C ALA A 91 -16.09 14.86 -4.75
N ILE A 92 -15.86 13.78 -5.50
CA ILE A 92 -16.35 13.60 -6.88
C ILE A 92 -17.88 13.65 -6.89
N ARG A 93 -18.55 12.83 -6.09
CA ARG A 93 -20.02 12.79 -6.02
C ARG A 93 -20.67 14.13 -5.68
N GLN A 94 -19.96 14.95 -4.92
CA GLN A 94 -20.46 16.27 -4.50
C GLN A 94 -20.02 17.41 -5.42
N GLY A 95 -19.24 17.14 -6.49
CA GLY A 95 -18.65 18.18 -7.34
C GLY A 95 -17.68 19.10 -6.58
N LYS A 96 -16.94 18.54 -5.59
CA LYS A 96 -16.07 19.28 -4.67
C LYS A 96 -14.58 18.94 -4.82
N VAL A 97 -14.17 18.39 -5.96
CA VAL A 97 -12.76 18.02 -6.21
C VAL A 97 -11.81 19.21 -6.04
N ASP A 98 -12.18 20.41 -6.53
CA ASP A 98 -11.37 21.63 -6.33
C ASP A 98 -11.23 22.02 -4.86
N GLY A 99 -12.25 21.74 -4.06
CA GLY A 99 -12.20 21.93 -2.60
C GLY A 99 -11.24 20.93 -1.94
N LEU A 100 -11.24 19.69 -2.40
CA LEU A 100 -10.30 18.66 -1.92
C LEU A 100 -8.86 19.06 -2.27
N VAL A 101 -8.59 19.47 -3.51
CA VAL A 101 -7.26 19.93 -3.96
C VAL A 101 -6.73 21.07 -3.08
N ARG A 102 -7.54 22.11 -2.85
CA ARG A 102 -7.14 23.21 -1.96
C ARG A 102 -6.83 22.71 -0.55
N TRP A 103 -7.65 21.82 -0.02
CA TRP A 103 -7.44 21.26 1.32
C TRP A 103 -6.17 20.43 1.42
N LEU A 104 -5.84 19.62 0.39
CA LEU A 104 -4.57 18.89 0.32
C LEU A 104 -3.37 19.84 0.40
N HIS A 105 -3.42 20.96 -0.34
CA HIS A 105 -2.37 21.99 -0.28
C HIS A 105 -2.28 22.64 1.12
N GLU A 106 -3.41 23.00 1.73
CA GLU A 106 -3.48 23.57 3.08
C GLU A 106 -2.90 22.63 4.15
N LEU A 107 -3.04 21.32 3.94
CA LEU A 107 -2.47 20.28 4.79
C LEU A 107 -1.00 19.97 4.45
N GLY A 108 -0.45 20.52 3.37
CA GLY A 108 0.90 20.25 2.90
C GLY A 108 1.10 18.85 2.34
N LEU A 109 0.02 18.16 1.95
CA LEU A 109 0.07 16.82 1.39
C LEU A 109 0.52 16.86 -0.09
N ARG A 110 1.31 15.86 -0.47
CA ARG A 110 1.86 15.72 -1.83
C ARG A 110 1.37 14.46 -2.54
N HIS A 111 0.61 13.63 -1.86
CA HIS A 111 0.07 12.39 -2.39
C HIS A 111 -1.45 12.44 -2.35
N VAL A 112 -2.08 11.87 -3.37
CA VAL A 112 -3.54 11.75 -3.47
C VAL A 112 -3.91 10.35 -3.95
N GLU A 113 -4.97 9.78 -3.39
CA GLU A 113 -5.52 8.50 -3.84
C GLU A 113 -6.79 8.75 -4.66
N VAL A 114 -6.84 8.16 -5.85
CA VAL A 114 -8.01 8.20 -6.75
C VAL A 114 -8.58 6.82 -6.87
N SER A 115 -9.79 6.62 -6.36
CA SER A 115 -10.53 5.36 -6.42
C SER A 115 -11.93 5.55 -7.01
N ASP A 116 -12.52 4.46 -7.46
CA ASP A 116 -13.88 4.35 -8.00
C ASP A 116 -14.61 3.10 -7.45
N GLY A 117 -14.13 2.56 -6.33
CA GLY A 117 -14.64 1.32 -5.76
C GLY A 117 -16.03 1.42 -5.13
N THR A 118 -16.53 2.63 -4.77
CA THR A 118 -17.88 2.87 -4.21
C THR A 118 -18.75 3.72 -5.12
N ILE A 119 -18.20 4.26 -6.19
CA ILE A 119 -18.91 5.02 -7.22
C ILE A 119 -18.60 4.42 -8.59
N GLU A 120 -19.53 4.52 -9.51
CA GLU A 120 -19.27 4.19 -10.90
C GLU A 120 -18.70 5.42 -11.60
N LEU A 121 -17.46 5.33 -12.08
CA LEU A 121 -16.83 6.32 -12.96
C LEU A 121 -16.56 5.67 -14.30
N GLU A 122 -16.89 6.40 -15.37
CA GLU A 122 -16.40 6.04 -16.69
C GLU A 122 -14.86 6.12 -16.70
N PRO A 123 -14.16 5.16 -17.31
CA PRO A 123 -12.69 5.12 -17.31
C PRO A 123 -12.06 6.43 -17.76
N ASP A 124 -12.58 7.06 -18.82
CA ASP A 124 -12.05 8.33 -19.34
C ASP A 124 -12.16 9.46 -18.30
N VAL A 125 -13.24 9.51 -17.53
CA VAL A 125 -13.44 10.53 -16.48
C VAL A 125 -12.42 10.32 -15.34
N LYS A 126 -12.15 9.06 -14.97
CA LYS A 126 -11.13 8.73 -13.98
C LYS A 126 -9.73 9.10 -14.49
N HIS A 127 -9.43 8.78 -15.74
CA HIS A 127 -8.13 9.10 -16.36
C HIS A 127 -7.90 10.62 -16.47
N GLU A 128 -8.90 11.39 -16.86
CA GLU A 128 -8.83 12.86 -16.86
C GLU A 128 -8.56 13.41 -15.45
N LEU A 129 -9.19 12.86 -14.43
CA LEU A 129 -8.96 13.27 -13.05
C LEU A 129 -7.53 12.90 -12.58
N ILE A 130 -7.05 11.70 -12.89
CA ILE A 130 -5.68 11.27 -12.58
C ILE A 130 -4.68 12.20 -13.26
N ALA A 131 -4.82 12.46 -14.56
CA ALA A 131 -3.94 13.34 -15.32
C ALA A 131 -3.89 14.75 -14.71
N ARG A 132 -5.05 15.32 -14.40
CA ARG A 132 -5.15 16.63 -13.74
C ARG A 132 -4.44 16.66 -12.39
N LEU A 133 -4.62 15.63 -11.56
CA LEU A 133 -4.02 15.59 -10.22
C LEU A 133 -2.52 15.29 -10.28
N ALA A 134 -2.05 14.58 -11.30
CA ALA A 134 -0.64 14.25 -11.49
C ALA A 134 0.24 15.47 -11.78
N ASP A 135 -0.35 16.59 -12.23
CA ASP A 135 0.37 17.85 -12.42
C ASP A 135 0.86 18.46 -11.08
N GLU A 136 0.20 18.14 -9.96
CA GLU A 136 0.45 18.76 -8.66
C GLU A 136 0.81 17.74 -7.56
N PHE A 137 0.41 16.47 -7.73
CA PHE A 137 0.51 15.43 -6.71
C PHE A 137 1.11 14.13 -7.25
N THR A 138 1.70 13.34 -6.37
CA THR A 138 1.96 11.92 -6.62
C THR A 138 0.64 11.17 -6.49
N VAL A 139 0.11 10.65 -7.61
CA VAL A 139 -1.18 9.98 -7.65
C VAL A 139 -1.02 8.48 -7.40
N LEU A 140 -1.77 7.96 -6.46
CA LEU A 140 -2.03 6.54 -6.24
C LEU A 140 -3.43 6.27 -6.81
N ALA A 141 -3.53 5.45 -7.86
CA ALA A 141 -4.84 5.04 -8.37
C ALA A 141 -5.23 3.69 -7.77
N GLU A 142 -6.51 3.45 -7.56
CA GLU A 142 -7.01 2.18 -7.02
C GLU A 142 -7.86 1.49 -8.05
N VAL A 143 -7.62 0.21 -8.30
CA VAL A 143 -8.41 -0.65 -9.19
C VAL A 143 -8.95 -1.83 -8.42
N GLY A 144 -10.24 -2.07 -8.57
CA GLY A 144 -10.97 -3.17 -7.97
C GLY A 144 -12.34 -2.72 -7.45
N SER A 145 -13.23 -3.67 -7.22
CA SER A 145 -14.54 -3.39 -6.63
C SER A 145 -14.51 -3.67 -5.13
N LYS A 146 -15.10 -2.77 -4.36
CA LYS A 146 -15.40 -2.99 -2.93
C LYS A 146 -16.57 -3.94 -2.72
N ASP A 147 -17.29 -4.31 -3.77
CA ASP A 147 -18.31 -5.35 -3.74
C ASP A 147 -17.66 -6.73 -3.89
N ALA A 148 -17.75 -7.57 -2.87
CA ALA A 148 -17.21 -8.93 -2.87
C ALA A 148 -17.90 -9.84 -3.91
N GLN A 149 -19.09 -9.50 -4.39
CA GLN A 149 -19.84 -10.24 -5.39
C GLN A 149 -19.52 -9.76 -6.83
N ALA A 150 -18.93 -8.58 -6.99
CA ALA A 150 -18.54 -8.07 -8.29
C ALA A 150 -17.33 -8.84 -8.83
N ILE A 151 -17.56 -9.58 -9.92
CA ILE A 151 -16.50 -10.33 -10.61
C ILE A 151 -16.06 -9.51 -11.82
N MET A 152 -14.90 -8.89 -11.71
CA MET A 152 -14.24 -8.24 -12.84
C MET A 152 -13.32 -9.25 -13.51
N ALA A 153 -13.43 -9.39 -14.84
CA ALA A 153 -12.55 -10.28 -15.60
C ALA A 153 -11.09 -9.80 -15.56
N PRO A 154 -10.08 -10.69 -15.59
CA PRO A 154 -8.67 -10.29 -15.50
C PRO A 154 -8.25 -9.24 -16.54
N TYR A 155 -8.70 -9.36 -17.79
CA TYR A 155 -8.37 -8.39 -18.83
C TYR A 155 -8.89 -6.98 -18.51
N VAL A 156 -10.05 -6.84 -17.84
CA VAL A 156 -10.58 -5.54 -17.42
C VAL A 156 -9.71 -4.92 -16.32
N TRP A 157 -9.21 -5.76 -15.39
CA TRP A 157 -8.24 -5.31 -14.41
C TRP A 157 -7.00 -4.72 -15.08
N ILE A 158 -6.43 -5.47 -16.04
CA ILE A 158 -5.22 -5.08 -16.76
C ILE A 158 -5.44 -3.79 -17.57
N GLU A 159 -6.57 -3.68 -18.25
CA GLU A 159 -6.91 -2.46 -19.01
C GLU A 159 -7.04 -1.24 -18.09
N ARG A 160 -7.74 -1.36 -16.97
CA ARG A 160 -7.89 -0.27 -15.99
C ARG A 160 -6.55 0.12 -15.39
N ILE A 161 -5.74 -0.85 -14.95
CA ILE A 161 -4.40 -0.58 -14.41
C ILE A 161 -3.53 0.15 -15.43
N LYS A 162 -3.49 -0.33 -16.69
CA LYS A 162 -2.73 0.32 -17.76
C LYS A 162 -3.21 1.74 -18.03
N GLY A 163 -4.52 1.94 -18.08
CA GLY A 163 -5.12 3.25 -18.28
C GLY A 163 -4.76 4.23 -17.18
N ASP A 164 -4.88 3.82 -15.91
CA ASP A 164 -4.52 4.65 -14.76
C ASP A 164 -3.02 5.03 -14.77
N LEU A 165 -2.14 4.05 -15.09
CA LEU A 165 -0.69 4.31 -15.21
C LEU A 165 -0.36 5.25 -16.38
N GLN A 166 -1.03 5.11 -17.52
CA GLN A 166 -0.87 5.98 -18.68
C GLN A 166 -1.39 7.40 -18.42
N ALA A 167 -2.44 7.52 -17.62
CA ALA A 167 -2.99 8.80 -17.20
C ALA A 167 -2.09 9.56 -16.20
N GLY A 168 -1.04 8.94 -15.67
CA GLY A 168 -0.06 9.59 -14.81
C GLY A 168 -0.02 9.10 -13.36
N ALA A 169 -0.73 8.01 -13.02
CA ALA A 169 -0.59 7.42 -11.71
C ALA A 169 0.86 6.91 -11.48
N TRP A 170 1.42 7.24 -10.32
CA TRP A 170 2.73 6.73 -9.91
C TRP A 170 2.68 5.22 -9.68
N LYS A 171 1.71 4.76 -8.92
CA LYS A 171 1.43 3.33 -8.69
C LYS A 171 -0.08 3.09 -8.67
N VAL A 172 -0.44 1.83 -8.94
CA VAL A 172 -1.83 1.39 -8.85
C VAL A 172 -1.99 0.43 -7.68
N ILE A 173 -2.98 0.72 -6.84
CA ILE A 173 -3.36 -0.12 -5.71
C ILE A 173 -4.36 -1.17 -6.21
N ALA A 174 -4.06 -2.44 -5.99
CA ALA A 174 -5.00 -3.54 -6.20
C ALA A 174 -5.86 -3.70 -4.94
N GLU A 175 -7.15 -3.36 -5.05
CA GLU A 175 -8.13 -3.34 -3.96
C GLU A 175 -8.35 -4.71 -3.31
N ALA A 176 -8.44 -4.74 -1.99
CA ALA A 176 -8.79 -5.93 -1.21
C ALA A 176 -9.79 -5.66 -0.08
N ARG A 177 -10.16 -4.45 0.22
CA ARG A 177 -10.78 -3.93 1.45
C ARG A 177 -9.89 -4.14 2.68
N GLU A 178 -10.24 -3.49 3.77
CA GLU A 178 -9.59 -3.72 5.06
C GLU A 178 -9.83 -5.13 5.64
N SER A 179 -10.85 -5.85 5.15
CA SER A 179 -11.14 -7.22 5.56
C SER A 179 -10.37 -8.28 4.79
N GLY A 180 -9.77 -7.92 3.63
CA GLY A 180 -9.13 -8.86 2.72
C GLY A 180 -10.11 -9.86 2.10
N THR A 181 -11.34 -9.43 1.78
CA THR A 181 -12.42 -10.31 1.32
C THR A 181 -13.10 -9.81 0.04
N ALA A 182 -12.43 -8.94 -0.72
CA ALA A 182 -12.90 -8.43 -2.00
C ALA A 182 -11.73 -8.20 -2.96
N GLY A 183 -12.00 -7.69 -4.14
CA GLY A 183 -11.00 -7.31 -5.14
C GLY A 183 -10.12 -8.48 -5.56
N ILE A 184 -8.84 -8.47 -5.16
CA ILE A 184 -7.88 -9.54 -5.46
C ILE A 184 -8.06 -10.79 -4.60
N PHE A 185 -8.97 -10.75 -3.62
CA PHE A 185 -9.33 -11.90 -2.78
C PHE A 185 -10.78 -12.32 -2.99
N ARG A 186 -11.07 -13.55 -2.61
CA ARG A 186 -12.43 -14.09 -2.53
C ARG A 186 -13.09 -13.66 -1.22
N ALA A 187 -14.39 -13.90 -1.09
CA ALA A 187 -15.16 -13.56 0.11
C ALA A 187 -14.67 -14.29 1.38
N ASP A 188 -14.01 -15.43 1.25
CA ASP A 188 -13.37 -16.17 2.34
C ASP A 188 -11.94 -15.70 2.66
N GLY A 189 -11.39 -14.80 1.83
CA GLY A 189 -10.04 -14.24 1.93
C GLY A 189 -8.99 -15.02 1.13
N GLU A 190 -9.39 -16.07 0.39
CA GLU A 190 -8.47 -16.79 -0.50
C GLU A 190 -8.02 -15.86 -1.63
N VAL A 191 -6.72 -15.97 -1.99
CA VAL A 191 -6.13 -15.20 -3.09
C VAL A 191 -6.71 -15.66 -4.43
N ARG A 192 -7.14 -14.75 -5.27
CA ARG A 192 -7.50 -15.00 -6.66
C ARG A 192 -6.22 -15.18 -7.51
N SER A 193 -5.52 -16.29 -7.27
CA SER A 193 -4.18 -16.55 -7.82
C SER A 193 -4.11 -16.39 -9.33
N GLY A 194 -5.11 -16.87 -10.09
CA GLY A 194 -5.16 -16.68 -11.53
C GLY A 194 -5.28 -15.22 -11.96
N LEU A 195 -5.98 -14.36 -11.19
CA LEU A 195 -6.00 -12.92 -11.45
C LEU A 195 -4.65 -12.28 -11.18
N ILE A 196 -4.00 -12.63 -10.06
CA ILE A 196 -2.67 -12.11 -9.72
C ILE A 196 -1.64 -12.51 -10.76
N ASP A 197 -1.70 -13.75 -11.24
CA ASP A 197 -0.80 -14.27 -12.28
C ASP A 197 -0.95 -13.48 -13.60
N GLU A 198 -2.17 -13.25 -14.05
CA GLU A 198 -2.44 -12.45 -15.25
C GLU A 198 -1.98 -10.98 -15.10
N ILE A 199 -2.18 -10.37 -13.91
CA ILE A 199 -1.67 -9.03 -13.64
C ILE A 199 -0.14 -9.02 -13.68
N ALA A 200 0.52 -10.00 -13.05
CA ALA A 200 1.98 -10.10 -12.99
C ALA A 200 2.63 -10.28 -14.38
N HIS A 201 1.94 -10.96 -15.31
CA HIS A 201 2.42 -11.09 -16.69
C HIS A 201 2.27 -9.81 -17.51
N ALA A 202 1.29 -8.98 -17.21
CA ALA A 202 0.92 -7.81 -18.02
C ALA A 202 1.45 -6.48 -17.50
N ILE A 203 1.75 -6.40 -16.20
CA ILE A 203 2.10 -5.16 -15.47
C ILE A 203 3.36 -5.41 -14.64
N ASP A 204 4.29 -4.46 -14.67
CA ASP A 204 5.43 -4.47 -13.76
C ASP A 204 4.95 -4.36 -12.30
N SER A 205 5.27 -5.36 -11.50
CA SER A 205 4.87 -5.43 -10.09
C SER A 205 5.41 -4.26 -9.25
N GLU A 206 6.49 -3.61 -9.67
CA GLU A 206 7.00 -2.41 -9.01
C GLU A 206 6.03 -1.22 -9.16
N ARG A 207 5.18 -1.22 -10.19
CA ARG A 207 4.13 -0.21 -10.39
C ARG A 207 2.85 -0.49 -9.61
N MET A 208 2.77 -1.63 -8.92
CA MET A 208 1.60 -2.07 -8.16
C MET A 208 1.83 -1.94 -6.65
N ILE A 209 0.75 -1.73 -5.90
CA ILE A 209 0.67 -1.95 -4.45
C ILE A 209 -0.49 -2.93 -4.24
N PHE A 210 -0.23 -4.09 -3.67
CA PHE A 210 -1.27 -5.07 -3.37
C PHE A 210 -1.77 -4.88 -1.95
N GLU A 211 -3.04 -4.58 -1.77
CA GLU A 211 -3.62 -4.55 -0.44
C GLU A 211 -3.63 -5.96 0.16
N ALA A 212 -3.05 -6.10 1.34
CA ALA A 212 -2.91 -7.37 2.05
C ALA A 212 -3.10 -7.18 3.56
N PRO A 213 -4.33 -6.95 4.02
CA PRO A 213 -4.59 -6.67 5.43
C PRO A 213 -4.40 -7.87 6.34
N ARG A 214 -4.31 -9.10 5.79
CA ARG A 214 -4.16 -10.33 6.56
C ARG A 214 -2.78 -10.93 6.36
N ARG A 215 -2.23 -11.53 7.40
CA ARG A 215 -0.89 -12.13 7.39
C ARG A 215 -0.73 -13.25 6.35
N ASP A 216 -1.73 -14.10 6.20
CA ASP A 216 -1.74 -15.17 5.20
C ASP A 216 -1.66 -14.62 3.77
N GLN A 217 -2.34 -13.50 3.50
CA GLN A 217 -2.29 -12.77 2.24
C GLN A 217 -0.92 -12.12 1.99
N GLN A 218 -0.35 -11.50 3.03
CA GLN A 218 1.01 -10.94 2.99
C GLN A 218 2.03 -12.02 2.63
N ALA A 219 1.99 -13.14 3.35
CA ALA A 219 2.90 -14.26 3.13
C ALA A 219 2.78 -14.84 1.71
N TRP A 220 1.55 -14.98 1.20
CA TRP A 220 1.31 -15.47 -0.16
C TRP A 220 1.90 -14.52 -1.22
N LEU A 221 1.61 -13.22 -1.12
CA LEU A 221 2.11 -12.23 -2.07
C LEU A 221 3.63 -12.10 -2.03
N LEU A 222 4.23 -12.15 -0.85
CA LEU A 222 5.70 -12.15 -0.71
C LEU A 222 6.32 -13.42 -1.30
N THR A 223 5.67 -14.57 -1.14
CA THR A 223 6.16 -15.83 -1.74
C THR A 223 6.08 -15.79 -3.26
N PHE A 224 5.06 -15.13 -3.81
CA PHE A 224 4.83 -15.03 -5.25
C PHE A 224 5.76 -13.99 -5.92
N PHE A 225 5.84 -12.78 -5.36
CA PHE A 225 6.58 -11.65 -5.95
C PHE A 225 7.98 -11.42 -5.36
N GLY A 226 8.32 -12.08 -4.27
CA GLY A 226 9.58 -11.86 -3.54
C GLY A 226 9.48 -10.85 -2.39
N SER A 227 10.55 -10.76 -1.60
CA SER A 227 10.63 -9.95 -0.37
C SER A 227 10.32 -8.46 -0.59
N ASN A 228 10.60 -7.94 -1.79
CA ASN A 228 10.41 -6.53 -2.16
C ASN A 228 9.08 -6.27 -2.90
N CYS A 229 8.04 -7.10 -2.72
CA CYS A 229 6.68 -6.81 -3.14
C CYS A 229 6.12 -5.58 -2.40
N ASN A 230 5.43 -4.67 -3.10
CA ASN A 230 4.75 -3.53 -2.47
C ASN A 230 3.42 -3.98 -1.88
N LEU A 231 3.23 -3.79 -0.56
CA LEU A 231 2.03 -4.21 0.16
C LEU A 231 1.32 -3.02 0.80
N GLY A 232 0.00 -3.01 0.69
CA GLY A 232 -0.88 -1.97 1.21
C GLY A 232 -1.89 -2.47 2.24
N ASN A 233 -2.61 -1.53 2.86
CA ASN A 233 -3.55 -1.77 3.95
C ASN A 233 -2.95 -2.51 5.15
N ILE A 234 -1.65 -2.29 5.40
CA ILE A 234 -0.98 -2.87 6.54
C ILE A 234 -1.38 -2.13 7.81
N ALA A 235 -1.87 -2.86 8.81
CA ALA A 235 -2.19 -2.26 10.10
C ALA A 235 -0.91 -1.78 10.80
N PRO A 236 -0.95 -0.67 11.58
CA PRO A 236 0.24 -0.12 12.25
C PRO A 236 0.98 -1.13 13.14
N ASP A 237 0.25 -1.98 13.83
CA ASP A 237 0.77 -3.05 14.70
C ASP A 237 1.28 -4.28 13.94
N GLU A 238 1.02 -4.37 12.63
CA GLU A 238 1.48 -5.44 11.75
C GLU A 238 2.78 -5.11 10.99
N VAL A 239 3.29 -3.87 11.08
CA VAL A 239 4.45 -3.42 10.29
C VAL A 239 5.69 -4.28 10.54
N LEU A 240 6.08 -4.48 11.80
CA LEU A 240 7.24 -5.35 12.12
C LEU A 240 6.96 -6.82 11.83
N SER A 241 5.72 -7.28 12.02
CA SER A 241 5.29 -8.62 11.64
C SER A 241 5.49 -8.86 10.14
N LEU A 242 5.08 -7.91 9.30
CA LEU A 242 5.31 -7.95 7.86
C LEU A 242 6.82 -7.93 7.52
N GLU A 243 7.60 -7.09 8.19
CA GLU A 243 9.05 -7.03 7.91
C GLU A 243 9.73 -8.38 8.25
N THR A 244 9.30 -9.07 9.31
CA THR A 244 9.81 -10.41 9.61
C THR A 244 9.43 -11.45 8.53
N LEU A 245 8.27 -11.31 7.88
CA LEU A 245 7.92 -12.13 6.71
C LEU A 245 8.87 -11.83 5.53
N ARG A 246 9.14 -10.55 5.24
CA ARG A 246 10.03 -10.12 4.16
C ARG A 246 11.46 -10.63 4.33
N LEU A 247 11.91 -10.73 5.56
CA LEU A 247 13.27 -11.17 5.91
C LEU A 247 13.40 -12.69 6.05
N GLY A 248 12.32 -13.47 5.79
CA GLY A 248 12.37 -14.92 5.94
C GLY A 248 12.48 -15.40 7.39
N LEU A 249 12.09 -14.57 8.36
CA LEU A 249 12.19 -14.86 9.81
C LEU A 249 10.92 -15.50 10.40
N ARG A 250 9.99 -15.92 9.54
CA ARG A 250 8.73 -16.56 9.95
C ARG A 250 8.52 -17.88 9.23
N SER A 251 7.78 -18.79 9.86
CA SER A 251 7.48 -20.14 9.32
C SER A 251 6.94 -20.12 7.89
N GLU A 252 6.17 -19.09 7.53
CA GLU A 252 5.55 -18.95 6.22
C GLU A 252 6.58 -18.62 5.11
N THR A 253 7.71 -18.02 5.48
CA THR A 253 8.72 -17.51 4.52
C THR A 253 10.15 -18.00 4.76
N VAL A 254 10.40 -18.76 5.81
CA VAL A 254 11.71 -19.41 6.09
C VAL A 254 12.14 -20.25 4.87
N GLY A 255 13.40 -20.10 4.45
CA GLY A 255 13.96 -20.79 3.30
C GLY A 255 13.46 -20.29 1.95
N ARG A 256 12.73 -19.14 1.92
CA ARG A 256 12.37 -18.43 0.69
C ARG A 256 13.41 -17.33 0.40
N PHE A 257 13.26 -16.66 -0.72
CA PHE A 257 14.04 -15.47 -1.09
C PHE A 257 15.55 -15.68 -1.27
N GLY A 258 15.95 -16.86 -1.79
CA GLY A 258 17.34 -17.14 -2.18
C GLY A 258 18.29 -17.44 -1.02
N LEU A 259 17.79 -17.58 0.19
CA LEU A 259 18.53 -18.23 1.25
C LEU A 259 18.60 -19.72 0.91
N GLU A 260 19.82 -20.25 0.68
CA GLU A 260 20.00 -21.65 0.30
C GLU A 260 19.27 -22.58 1.26
N ASP A 261 18.64 -23.59 0.68
CA ASP A 261 17.88 -24.60 1.41
C ASP A 261 18.86 -25.37 2.31
N LEU A 262 18.90 -25.05 3.60
CA LEU A 262 19.73 -25.70 4.61
C LEU A 262 19.37 -27.20 4.82
N ARG A 263 18.70 -27.85 3.85
CA ARG A 263 18.43 -29.29 3.89
C ARG A 263 19.70 -30.15 3.81
N SER A 264 20.86 -29.52 3.62
CA SER A 264 22.14 -30.22 3.63
C SER A 264 22.85 -30.25 5.00
N ILE A 265 22.35 -29.52 6.01
CA ILE A 265 22.92 -29.57 7.36
C ILE A 265 22.30 -30.73 8.11
N GLY A 266 22.95 -31.88 8.06
CA GLY A 266 22.59 -33.09 8.82
C GLY A 266 22.74 -34.41 8.10
N GLN A 267 23.50 -34.43 7.01
CA GLN A 267 23.86 -35.69 6.30
C GLN A 267 25.37 -35.97 6.32
N ASP A 268 26.10 -35.49 7.33
CA ASP A 268 27.46 -35.93 7.63
C ASP A 268 27.47 -36.78 8.90
#